data_ed19b95b78216e634c797ed1eac661f8
#
_entry.id   ed19b95b78216e634c797ed1eac661f8
#
_cell.length_a   1.000
_cell.length_b   1.000
_cell.length_c   1.000
_cell.angle_alpha   90.00
_cell.angle_beta   90.00
_cell.angle_gamma   90.00
#
_symmetry.space_group_name_H-M   'P 1'
#
loop_
_entity.id
_entity.type
_entity.pdbx_description
1 polymer ?
#
loop_
_entity_poly.entity_id
_entity_poly.type
_entity_poly.pdbx_seq_one_letter_code
_entity_poly.pdbx_strand_id
1 'polypeptide(L)'
;IHTFVFPSDLDLSVVVPGVTTGGDVLALLEANDICASLDVAGAAFNISNPNAGTLSGGTDVCLTNTGAVLTATANGDSNTPAGYSLAYVLTSGTNLVIEQLGGTPSFEVTAGGLYTIHTFVFPSNLDLSVVVPGVTTGGDVLALLAANNICASLDVAGAAFNVTNPDAGTLSGGADVCLTGDAVTLTATANGDSNTPDGYSLAYVLTSGTDLVIQQLGGEPSFTVTGGGLYTIHTFVFPSDLDL
;
A
#
# COMPACT_ATOMS: atom_id res chain seq x y z
N ILE A 1 40.89 2.38 3.34
CA ILE A 1 41.99 1.50 3.77
C ILE A 1 43.28 2.05 3.16
N HIS A 2 44.29 2.22 3.97
CA HIS A 2 45.61 2.72 3.56
C HIS A 2 46.68 1.69 3.89
N THR A 3 47.77 1.65 3.11
CA THR A 3 48.94 0.86 3.42
C THR A 3 49.97 1.76 4.10
N PHE A 4 50.56 1.29 5.19
CA PHE A 4 51.56 1.98 5.94
C PHE A 4 52.80 1.10 6.12
N VAL A 5 53.98 1.58 5.70
CA VAL A 5 55.25 0.91 5.86
C VAL A 5 56.10 1.77 6.79
N PHE A 6 56.58 1.17 7.87
CA PHE A 6 57.28 1.85 8.94
C PHE A 6 58.37 0.95 9.58
N PRO A 7 59.37 1.50 10.27
CA PRO A 7 60.33 0.74 11.02
C PRO A 7 59.64 -0.13 12.09
N SER A 8 60.11 -1.37 12.27
CA SER A 8 59.49 -2.35 13.18
C SER A 8 59.51 -1.96 14.66
N ASP A 9 60.37 -0.99 15.03
CA ASP A 9 60.55 -0.45 16.37
C ASP A 9 59.76 0.87 16.59
N LEU A 10 59.01 1.32 15.60
CA LEU A 10 58.15 2.50 15.74
C LEU A 10 57.05 2.30 16.78
N ASP A 11 57.02 3.18 17.79
CA ASP A 11 55.94 3.17 18.79
C ASP A 11 54.65 3.79 18.20
N LEU A 12 53.65 2.97 17.99
CA LEU A 12 52.32 3.37 17.51
C LEU A 12 51.32 3.65 18.64
N SER A 13 51.73 3.65 19.90
CA SER A 13 50.85 3.92 21.04
C SER A 13 50.24 5.36 21.02
N VAL A 14 50.86 6.26 20.28
CA VAL A 14 50.36 7.63 20.05
C VAL A 14 49.20 7.71 19.07
N VAL A 15 48.95 6.63 18.31
CA VAL A 15 47.82 6.55 17.37
C VAL A 15 46.57 6.12 18.11
N VAL A 16 45.65 7.04 18.30
CA VAL A 16 44.36 6.79 18.98
C VAL A 16 43.27 6.63 17.94
N PRO A 17 42.67 5.41 17.76
CA PRO A 17 41.58 5.22 16.82
C PRO A 17 40.42 6.20 17.06
N GLY A 18 39.90 6.79 15.98
CA GLY A 18 38.82 7.79 16.03
C GLY A 18 39.27 9.23 16.40
N VAL A 19 40.54 9.44 16.72
CA VAL A 19 41.09 10.75 17.12
C VAL A 19 42.28 11.15 16.24
N THR A 20 43.30 10.28 16.13
CA THR A 20 44.51 10.57 15.35
C THR A 20 44.21 10.46 13.85
N THR A 21 44.50 11.52 13.10
CA THR A 21 44.34 11.58 11.65
C THR A 21 45.60 11.08 10.93
N GLY A 22 45.43 10.67 9.64
CA GLY A 22 46.60 10.33 8.80
C GLY A 22 47.57 11.49 8.65
N GLY A 23 47.07 12.74 8.67
CA GLY A 23 47.90 13.94 8.67
C GLY A 23 48.74 14.09 9.94
N ASP A 24 48.18 13.75 11.12
CA ASP A 24 48.90 13.78 12.38
C ASP A 24 50.05 12.76 12.40
N VAL A 25 49.79 11.58 11.83
CA VAL A 25 50.82 10.54 11.68
C VAL A 25 51.96 11.01 10.78
N LEU A 26 51.63 11.60 9.60
CA LEU A 26 52.65 12.13 8.69
C LEU A 26 53.50 13.24 9.33
N ALA A 27 52.87 14.18 10.05
CA ALA A 27 53.53 15.25 10.75
C ALA A 27 54.48 14.72 11.87
N LEU A 28 54.05 13.66 12.58
CA LEU A 28 54.86 13.00 13.60
C LEU A 28 56.10 12.33 12.99
N LEU A 29 55.93 11.64 11.86
CA LEU A 29 57.05 11.01 11.14
C LEU A 29 58.06 12.01 10.66
N GLU A 30 57.61 13.15 10.07
CA GLU A 30 58.44 14.23 9.58
C GLU A 30 59.19 14.91 10.74
N ALA A 31 58.52 15.25 11.84
CA ALA A 31 59.08 15.91 13.01
C ALA A 31 60.18 15.09 13.72
N ASN A 32 60.20 13.78 13.54
CA ASN A 32 61.15 12.85 14.16
C ASN A 32 62.13 12.23 13.16
N ASP A 33 62.20 12.73 11.92
CA ASP A 33 63.04 12.21 10.83
C ASP A 33 62.87 10.69 10.61
N ILE A 34 61.66 10.17 10.80
CA ILE A 34 61.36 8.75 10.67
C ILE A 34 61.10 8.41 9.20
N CYS A 35 61.93 7.51 8.65
CA CYS A 35 61.77 7.01 7.29
C CYS A 35 60.58 6.00 7.23
N ALA A 36 59.43 6.48 6.80
CA ALA A 36 58.20 5.69 6.66
C ALA A 36 57.42 6.14 5.41
N SER A 37 56.46 5.33 4.99
CA SER A 37 55.61 5.65 3.84
C SER A 37 54.16 5.27 4.11
N LEU A 38 53.25 6.21 3.88
CA LEU A 38 51.81 6.01 3.93
C LEU A 38 51.22 6.19 2.54
N ASP A 39 50.43 5.22 2.08
CA ASP A 39 49.59 5.42 0.91
C ASP A 39 48.45 6.38 1.25
N VAL A 40 48.65 7.66 0.95
CA VAL A 40 47.70 8.75 1.26
C VAL A 40 46.41 8.62 0.45
N ALA A 41 46.51 8.10 -0.79
CA ALA A 41 45.32 7.91 -1.65
C ALA A 41 44.42 6.80 -1.11
N GLY A 42 45.02 5.68 -0.69
CA GLY A 42 44.32 4.56 -0.11
C GLY A 42 43.20 4.00 -0.98
N ALA A 43 42.44 3.08 -0.44
CA ALA A 43 41.15 2.60 -1.01
C ALA A 43 40.00 3.20 -0.19
N ALA A 44 39.26 4.09 -0.81
CA ALA A 44 38.10 4.73 -0.18
C ALA A 44 36.85 3.86 -0.29
N PHE A 45 36.11 3.74 0.80
CA PHE A 45 34.82 3.05 0.86
C PHE A 45 33.76 4.06 1.31
N ASN A 46 32.66 4.15 0.55
CA ASN A 46 31.47 4.87 0.95
C ASN A 46 30.43 3.88 1.45
N ILE A 47 30.04 3.99 2.71
CA ILE A 47 29.02 3.13 3.32
C ILE A 47 27.72 3.93 3.40
N SER A 48 26.74 3.51 2.62
CA SER A 48 25.39 4.08 2.65
C SER A 48 24.48 3.21 3.54
N ASN A 49 23.60 3.85 4.31
CA ASN A 49 22.61 3.19 5.14
C ASN A 49 21.21 3.72 4.78
N PRO A 50 20.65 3.34 3.61
CA PRO A 50 19.28 3.68 3.28
C PRO A 50 18.31 2.98 4.24
N ASN A 51 17.25 3.68 4.65
CA ASN A 51 16.17 3.13 5.45
C ASN A 51 14.84 3.65 4.89
N ALA A 52 13.96 2.74 4.49
CA ALA A 52 12.62 3.09 4.00
C ALA A 52 11.76 3.76 5.07
N GLY A 53 12.04 3.52 6.34
CA GLY A 53 11.17 3.92 7.44
C GLY A 53 9.87 3.13 7.44
N THR A 54 8.84 3.68 8.06
CA THR A 54 7.53 3.04 8.20
C THR A 54 6.40 3.97 7.80
N LEU A 55 5.26 3.39 7.47
CA LEU A 55 4.01 4.09 7.20
C LEU A 55 2.98 3.78 8.29
N SER A 56 2.15 4.76 8.59
CA SER A 56 0.92 4.61 9.37
C SER A 56 -0.30 4.93 8.51
N GLY A 57 -1.44 4.50 8.97
CA GLY A 57 -2.68 4.49 8.20
C GLY A 57 -3.02 3.05 7.79
N GLY A 58 -3.92 2.90 6.85
CA GLY A 58 -4.47 1.60 6.51
C GLY A 58 -5.77 1.39 7.26
N THR A 59 -6.87 1.61 6.57
CA THR A 59 -8.24 1.43 7.06
C THR A 59 -9.05 0.78 5.96
N ASP A 60 -10.15 0.17 6.33
CA ASP A 60 -11.14 -0.29 5.35
C ASP A 60 -11.72 0.91 4.60
N VAL A 61 -11.78 0.80 3.28
CA VAL A 61 -12.27 1.86 2.38
C VAL A 61 -13.37 1.29 1.49
N CYS A 62 -14.47 2.02 1.38
CA CYS A 62 -15.55 1.66 0.47
C CYS A 62 -15.27 2.24 -0.93
N LEU A 63 -15.30 1.39 -1.95
CA LEU A 63 -15.18 1.81 -3.34
C LEU A 63 -16.44 2.57 -3.76
N THR A 64 -16.24 3.74 -4.34
CA THR A 64 -17.32 4.51 -4.95
C THR A 64 -17.34 4.32 -6.46
N ASN A 65 -18.39 4.79 -7.15
CA ASN A 65 -18.48 4.75 -8.62
C ASN A 65 -17.31 5.48 -9.32
N THR A 66 -16.58 6.33 -8.63
CA THR A 66 -15.41 7.07 -9.14
C THR A 66 -14.08 6.48 -8.69
N GLY A 67 -14.09 5.38 -7.91
CA GLY A 67 -12.91 4.79 -7.30
C GLY A 67 -12.75 5.14 -5.82
N ALA A 68 -11.61 4.78 -5.27
CA ALA A 68 -11.22 5.10 -3.90
C ALA A 68 -9.78 5.66 -3.89
N VAL A 69 -9.52 6.62 -3.00
CA VAL A 69 -8.17 7.16 -2.75
C VAL A 69 -7.64 6.56 -1.46
N LEU A 70 -6.52 5.85 -1.57
CA LEU A 70 -5.80 5.27 -0.45
C LEU A 70 -4.67 6.20 -0.06
N THR A 71 -4.62 6.62 1.20
CA THR A 71 -3.60 7.54 1.68
C THR A 71 -3.00 7.04 2.99
N ALA A 72 -1.67 6.83 2.99
CA ALA A 72 -0.88 6.53 4.17
C ALA A 72 -0.13 7.77 4.65
N THR A 73 0.40 7.71 5.86
CA THR A 73 1.20 8.79 6.45
C THR A 73 2.60 8.26 6.74
N ALA A 74 3.63 8.94 6.23
CA ALA A 74 5.01 8.63 6.55
C ALA A 74 5.32 9.05 8.01
N ASN A 75 5.94 8.14 8.78
CA ASN A 75 6.24 8.38 10.19
C ASN A 75 7.50 9.24 10.41
N GLY A 76 8.23 9.61 9.34
CA GLY A 76 9.40 10.47 9.41
C GLY A 76 10.67 9.77 9.91
N ASP A 77 10.68 8.44 9.94
CA ASP A 77 11.77 7.57 10.38
C ASP A 77 12.62 7.02 9.21
N SER A 78 12.35 7.46 7.98
CA SER A 78 13.13 7.13 6.80
C SER A 78 14.48 7.84 6.78
N ASN A 79 15.50 7.18 6.21
CA ASN A 79 16.81 7.77 5.93
C ASN A 79 17.12 7.64 4.44
N THR A 80 17.20 8.78 3.76
CA THR A 80 17.52 8.87 2.32
C THR A 80 18.90 9.50 2.17
N PRO A 81 19.98 8.71 2.09
CA PRO A 81 21.36 9.23 1.94
C PRO A 81 21.53 10.03 0.64
N ALA A 82 22.59 10.82 0.54
CA ALA A 82 22.97 11.52 -0.69
C ALA A 82 23.12 10.51 -1.86
N GLY A 83 22.53 10.82 -3.02
CA GLY A 83 22.49 9.93 -4.19
C GLY A 83 21.39 8.87 -4.15
N TYR A 84 20.48 8.93 -3.17
CA TYR A 84 19.30 8.08 -3.07
C TYR A 84 18.02 8.88 -3.31
N SER A 85 16.99 8.17 -3.72
CA SER A 85 15.62 8.67 -3.88
C SER A 85 14.68 7.88 -2.99
N LEU A 86 13.57 8.53 -2.61
CA LEU A 86 12.46 7.91 -1.89
C LEU A 86 11.25 7.91 -2.82
N ALA A 87 10.59 6.77 -2.92
CA ALA A 87 9.31 6.61 -3.60
C ALA A 87 8.34 5.80 -2.75
N TYR A 88 7.07 5.86 -3.12
CA TYR A 88 6.01 5.04 -2.55
C TYR A 88 5.51 4.07 -3.60
N VAL A 89 5.19 2.85 -3.18
CA VAL A 89 4.78 1.74 -4.04
C VAL A 89 3.43 1.25 -3.57
N LEU A 90 2.44 1.25 -4.45
CA LEU A 90 1.16 0.58 -4.21
C LEU A 90 1.25 -0.86 -4.71
N THR A 91 0.91 -1.81 -3.86
CA THR A 91 0.79 -3.23 -4.24
C THR A 91 -0.62 -3.74 -4.00
N SER A 92 -1.00 -4.82 -4.69
CA SER A 92 -2.26 -5.52 -4.52
C SER A 92 -2.06 -6.98 -4.09
N GLY A 93 -3.04 -7.49 -3.34
CA GLY A 93 -3.13 -8.87 -2.89
C GLY A 93 -2.00 -9.30 -1.94
N THR A 94 -2.02 -10.56 -1.53
CA THR A 94 -1.03 -11.16 -0.62
C THR A 94 0.34 -11.40 -1.27
N ASN A 95 0.39 -11.44 -2.61
CA ASN A 95 1.62 -11.59 -3.38
C ASN A 95 2.33 -10.24 -3.62
N LEU A 96 1.76 -9.12 -3.13
CA LEU A 96 2.31 -7.78 -3.27
C LEU A 96 2.64 -7.45 -4.74
N VAL A 97 1.68 -7.65 -5.65
CA VAL A 97 1.82 -7.26 -7.05
C VAL A 97 1.86 -5.74 -7.13
N ILE A 98 2.90 -5.19 -7.74
CA ILE A 98 3.08 -3.73 -7.86
C ILE A 98 2.08 -3.19 -8.87
N GLU A 99 1.25 -2.24 -8.43
CA GLU A 99 0.24 -1.58 -9.26
C GLU A 99 0.69 -0.18 -9.71
N GLN A 100 1.25 0.59 -8.77
CA GLN A 100 1.65 1.97 -9.04
C GLN A 100 2.91 2.35 -8.25
N LEU A 101 3.67 3.32 -8.78
CA LEU A 101 4.75 4.01 -8.08
C LEU A 101 4.46 5.52 -8.08
N GLY A 102 4.80 6.20 -6.97
CA GLY A 102 4.55 7.63 -6.82
C GLY A 102 5.52 8.33 -5.86
N GLY A 103 5.54 9.65 -5.92
CA GLY A 103 6.31 10.51 -5.01
C GLY A 103 5.59 10.85 -3.71
N THR A 104 4.32 10.46 -3.58
CA THR A 104 3.49 10.66 -2.39
C THR A 104 2.80 9.37 -2.01
N PRO A 105 2.52 9.11 -0.72
CA PRO A 105 1.83 7.90 -0.26
C PRO A 105 0.31 7.98 -0.44
N SER A 106 -0.13 8.35 -1.65
CA SER A 106 -1.55 8.50 -1.99
C SER A 106 -1.79 8.00 -3.42
N PHE A 107 -2.72 7.04 -3.57
CA PHE A 107 -3.00 6.35 -4.82
C PHE A 107 -4.49 6.18 -5.04
N GLU A 108 -4.93 6.29 -6.30
CA GLU A 108 -6.30 5.96 -6.69
C GLU A 108 -6.40 4.51 -7.13
N VAL A 109 -7.47 3.82 -6.69
CA VAL A 109 -7.83 2.46 -7.10
C VAL A 109 -9.27 2.42 -7.58
N THR A 110 -9.55 1.56 -8.55
CA THR A 110 -10.88 1.41 -9.17
C THR A 110 -11.46 0.01 -8.98
N ALA A 111 -10.78 -0.85 -8.25
CA ALA A 111 -11.23 -2.19 -7.94
C ALA A 111 -11.17 -2.47 -6.44
N GLY A 112 -12.08 -3.32 -5.94
CA GLY A 112 -12.02 -3.82 -4.58
C GLY A 112 -10.87 -4.81 -4.40
N GLY A 113 -10.37 -4.96 -3.18
CA GLY A 113 -9.30 -5.88 -2.84
C GLY A 113 -8.39 -5.39 -1.73
N LEU A 114 -7.40 -6.19 -1.41
CA LEU A 114 -6.34 -5.85 -0.47
C LEU A 114 -5.26 -5.06 -1.20
N TYR A 115 -4.93 -3.89 -0.69
CA TYR A 115 -3.83 -3.05 -1.17
C TYR A 115 -2.88 -2.71 -0.03
N THR A 116 -1.59 -2.50 -0.35
CA THR A 116 -0.61 -2.04 0.63
C THR A 116 0.25 -0.94 0.01
N ILE A 117 0.44 0.15 0.75
CA ILE A 117 1.36 1.21 0.37
C ILE A 117 2.67 0.99 1.12
N HIS A 118 3.78 0.95 0.40
CA HIS A 118 5.12 0.73 0.91
C HIS A 118 5.98 1.95 0.65
N THR A 119 6.99 2.17 1.50
CA THR A 119 8.08 3.13 1.24
C THR A 119 9.28 2.39 0.65
N PHE A 120 9.94 2.99 -0.33
CA PHE A 120 11.11 2.45 -0.99
C PHE A 120 12.21 3.51 -1.11
N VAL A 121 13.39 3.25 -0.55
CA VAL A 121 14.60 4.09 -0.66
C VAL A 121 15.64 3.34 -1.48
N PHE A 122 16.08 3.94 -2.58
CA PHE A 122 16.93 3.31 -3.58
C PHE A 122 17.92 4.30 -4.22
N PRO A 123 19.04 3.83 -4.82
CA PRO A 123 19.96 4.70 -5.55
C PRO A 123 19.24 5.46 -6.67
N SER A 124 19.43 6.77 -6.78
CA SER A 124 18.69 7.62 -7.74
C SER A 124 18.95 7.26 -9.22
N ASN A 125 19.98 6.48 -9.51
CA ASN A 125 20.30 5.97 -10.84
C ASN A 125 19.76 4.54 -11.09
N LEU A 126 18.98 3.98 -10.16
CA LEU A 126 18.35 2.68 -10.35
C LEU A 126 17.32 2.76 -11.47
N ASP A 127 17.43 1.88 -12.46
CA ASP A 127 16.44 1.75 -13.53
C ASP A 127 15.21 0.98 -13.03
N LEU A 128 14.10 1.70 -12.87
CA LEU A 128 12.81 1.13 -12.46
C LEU A 128 11.93 0.70 -13.66
N SER A 129 12.41 0.83 -14.89
CA SER A 129 11.65 0.41 -16.09
C SER A 129 11.43 -1.10 -16.17
N VAL A 130 12.18 -1.87 -15.41
CA VAL A 130 12.02 -3.32 -15.26
C VAL A 130 10.79 -3.72 -14.42
N VAL A 131 10.24 -2.76 -13.66
CA VAL A 131 9.01 -2.97 -12.89
C VAL A 131 7.80 -2.81 -13.81
N VAL A 132 7.08 -3.89 -14.05
CA VAL A 132 5.87 -3.93 -14.88
C VAL A 132 4.64 -3.95 -13.96
N PRO A 133 3.84 -2.86 -13.91
CA PRO A 133 2.62 -2.81 -13.12
C PRO A 133 1.66 -3.97 -13.45
N GLY A 134 1.02 -4.53 -12.44
CA GLY A 134 0.13 -5.69 -12.56
C GLY A 134 0.83 -7.04 -12.77
N VAL A 135 2.19 -7.07 -12.85
CA VAL A 135 2.96 -8.30 -13.10
C VAL A 135 4.09 -8.49 -12.08
N THR A 136 4.93 -7.47 -11.91
CA THR A 136 6.09 -7.54 -11.00
C THR A 136 5.63 -7.53 -9.54
N THR A 137 6.17 -8.42 -8.72
CA THR A 137 5.87 -8.47 -7.29
C THR A 137 6.96 -7.76 -6.47
N GLY A 138 6.63 -7.41 -5.22
CA GLY A 138 7.62 -6.92 -4.25
C GLY A 138 8.77 -7.91 -4.04
N GLY A 139 8.48 -9.22 -4.10
CA GLY A 139 9.48 -10.29 -4.03
C GLY A 139 10.46 -10.28 -5.21
N ASP A 140 9.98 -10.03 -6.43
CA ASP A 140 10.82 -9.93 -7.63
C ASP A 140 11.79 -8.75 -7.51
N VAL A 141 11.31 -7.61 -7.00
CA VAL A 141 12.16 -6.43 -6.77
C VAL A 141 13.25 -6.74 -5.74
N LEU A 142 12.89 -7.35 -4.61
CA LEU A 142 13.88 -7.73 -3.59
C LEU A 142 14.92 -8.71 -4.13
N ALA A 143 14.50 -9.69 -4.94
CA ALA A 143 15.41 -10.64 -5.59
C ALA A 143 16.36 -9.94 -6.58
N LEU A 144 15.85 -8.97 -7.36
CA LEU A 144 16.65 -8.17 -8.27
C LEU A 144 17.71 -7.32 -7.54
N LEU A 145 17.32 -6.67 -6.46
CA LEU A 145 18.23 -5.87 -5.61
C LEU A 145 19.34 -6.74 -5.04
N ALA A 146 18.99 -7.91 -4.50
CA ALA A 146 19.97 -8.88 -3.95
C ALA A 146 20.92 -9.42 -5.01
N ALA A 147 20.40 -9.83 -6.19
CA ALA A 147 21.21 -10.40 -7.26
C ALA A 147 22.23 -9.39 -7.84
N ASN A 148 21.94 -8.09 -7.78
CA ASN A 148 22.80 -7.03 -8.28
C ASN A 148 23.60 -6.32 -7.17
N ASN A 149 23.54 -6.79 -5.92
CA ASN A 149 24.15 -6.15 -4.75
C ASN A 149 23.77 -4.64 -4.62
N ILE A 150 22.53 -4.31 -4.94
CA ILE A 150 22.02 -2.93 -4.86
C ILE A 150 21.65 -2.64 -3.41
N CYS A 151 22.29 -1.63 -2.82
CA CYS A 151 21.95 -1.15 -1.48
C CYS A 151 20.67 -0.32 -1.57
N ALA A 152 19.55 -0.89 -1.14
CA ALA A 152 18.24 -0.25 -1.10
C ALA A 152 17.46 -0.73 0.14
N SER A 153 16.37 -0.07 0.48
CA SER A 153 15.51 -0.44 1.61
C SER A 153 14.05 -0.32 1.21
N LEU A 154 13.26 -1.35 1.50
CA LEU A 154 11.82 -1.41 1.28
C LEU A 154 11.12 -1.68 2.62
N ASP A 155 10.11 -0.87 2.97
CA ASP A 155 9.17 -1.19 4.05
C ASP A 155 8.21 -2.28 3.55
N VAL A 156 8.53 -3.54 3.85
CA VAL A 156 7.73 -4.69 3.39
C VAL A 156 6.36 -4.76 4.09
N ALA A 157 6.27 -4.28 5.33
CA ALA A 157 5.02 -4.28 6.09
C ALA A 157 4.01 -3.27 5.50
N GLY A 158 4.46 -2.05 5.25
CA GLY A 158 3.66 -0.98 4.68
C GLY A 158 2.40 -0.62 5.46
N ALA A 159 1.52 0.14 4.82
CA ALA A 159 0.18 0.45 5.30
C ALA A 159 -0.86 -0.30 4.45
N ALA A 160 -1.58 -1.25 5.06
CA ALA A 160 -2.55 -2.11 4.38
C ALA A 160 -3.96 -1.50 4.39
N PHE A 161 -4.67 -1.61 3.25
CA PHE A 161 -6.05 -1.15 3.04
C PHE A 161 -6.88 -2.29 2.50
N ASN A 162 -8.06 -2.51 3.06
CA ASN A 162 -9.05 -3.39 2.47
C ASN A 162 -10.10 -2.54 1.76
N VAL A 163 -10.16 -2.62 0.44
CA VAL A 163 -11.13 -1.88 -0.39
C VAL A 163 -12.31 -2.76 -0.69
N THR A 164 -13.45 -2.46 -0.07
CA THR A 164 -14.70 -3.19 -0.30
C THR A 164 -15.48 -2.55 -1.44
N ASN A 165 -16.12 -3.38 -2.26
CA ASN A 165 -16.97 -2.95 -3.38
C ASN A 165 -18.36 -3.61 -3.25
N PRO A 166 -19.22 -3.14 -2.34
CA PRO A 166 -20.60 -3.63 -2.28
C PRO A 166 -21.37 -3.13 -3.50
N ASP A 167 -22.09 -4.06 -4.16
CA ASP A 167 -22.97 -3.74 -5.29
C ASP A 167 -24.32 -4.42 -5.06
N ALA A 168 -25.39 -3.65 -5.02
CA ALA A 168 -26.74 -4.16 -4.86
C ALA A 168 -27.22 -5.00 -6.05
N GLY A 169 -26.59 -4.86 -7.21
CA GLY A 169 -27.03 -5.48 -8.44
C GLY A 169 -28.38 -4.96 -8.91
N THR A 170 -29.06 -5.76 -9.72
CA THR A 170 -30.34 -5.39 -10.32
C THR A 170 -31.42 -6.45 -10.09
N LEU A 171 -32.67 -6.02 -10.16
CA LEU A 171 -33.86 -6.88 -10.14
C LEU A 171 -34.56 -6.82 -11.49
N SER A 172 -35.15 -7.93 -11.88
CA SER A 172 -36.07 -8.02 -12.97
C SER A 172 -37.48 -8.38 -12.44
N GLY A 173 -38.47 -8.15 -13.25
CA GLY A 173 -39.87 -8.25 -12.88
C GLY A 173 -40.49 -6.87 -12.75
N GLY A 174 -41.61 -6.79 -12.13
CA GLY A 174 -42.43 -5.58 -12.09
C GLY A 174 -43.42 -5.57 -13.24
N ALA A 175 -44.67 -5.80 -12.89
CA ALA A 175 -45.80 -5.73 -13.79
C ALA A 175 -47.00 -5.12 -13.03
N ASP A 176 -47.98 -4.60 -13.76
CA ASP A 176 -49.23 -4.17 -13.18
C ASP A 176 -49.93 -5.37 -12.54
N VAL A 177 -50.25 -5.26 -11.26
CA VAL A 177 -50.92 -6.29 -10.48
C VAL A 177 -52.23 -5.77 -9.95
N CYS A 178 -53.31 -6.54 -10.14
CA CYS A 178 -54.61 -6.20 -9.59
C CYS A 178 -54.74 -6.66 -8.14
N LEU A 179 -55.16 -5.76 -7.25
CA LEU A 179 -55.56 -6.10 -5.90
C LEU A 179 -56.99 -6.72 -5.96
N THR A 180 -57.06 -8.07 -5.99
CA THR A 180 -58.33 -8.82 -6.13
C THR A 180 -58.83 -9.40 -4.81
N GLY A 181 -58.50 -8.75 -3.70
CA GLY A 181 -58.90 -9.16 -2.35
C GLY A 181 -58.28 -8.21 -1.35
N ASP A 182 -58.07 -8.68 -0.11
CA ASP A 182 -57.52 -7.86 0.97
C ASP A 182 -55.99 -7.65 0.86
N ALA A 183 -55.31 -8.46 0.04
CA ALA A 183 -53.85 -8.39 -0.14
C ALA A 183 -53.41 -8.98 -1.48
N VAL A 184 -52.25 -8.57 -1.94
CA VAL A 184 -51.52 -9.12 -3.09
C VAL A 184 -50.04 -9.23 -2.82
N THR A 185 -49.37 -10.30 -3.33
CA THR A 185 -47.93 -10.48 -3.22
C THR A 185 -47.25 -9.95 -4.47
N LEU A 186 -46.30 -9.05 -4.25
CA LEU A 186 -45.39 -8.49 -5.26
C LEU A 186 -44.08 -9.27 -5.21
N THR A 187 -43.62 -9.78 -6.37
CA THR A 187 -42.39 -10.58 -6.44
C THR A 187 -41.51 -10.05 -7.57
N ALA A 188 -40.23 -9.84 -7.27
CA ALA A 188 -39.18 -9.55 -8.24
C ALA A 188 -38.21 -10.73 -8.31
N THR A 189 -37.33 -10.73 -9.31
CA THR A 189 -36.28 -11.73 -9.48
C THR A 189 -34.92 -11.07 -9.47
N ALA A 190 -34.03 -11.54 -8.59
CA ALA A 190 -32.65 -11.07 -8.57
C ALA A 190 -31.91 -11.61 -9.82
N ASN A 191 -31.19 -10.73 -10.51
CA ASN A 191 -30.44 -11.06 -11.72
C ASN A 191 -29.09 -11.75 -11.46
N GLY A 192 -28.67 -11.85 -10.18
CA GLY A 192 -27.45 -12.53 -9.78
C GLY A 192 -26.17 -11.70 -10.08
N ASP A 193 -26.33 -10.41 -10.26
CA ASP A 193 -25.27 -9.44 -10.56
C ASP A 193 -24.86 -8.61 -9.32
N SER A 194 -25.39 -8.92 -8.14
CA SER A 194 -24.99 -8.31 -6.87
C SER A 194 -23.62 -8.79 -6.40
N ASN A 195 -22.86 -7.90 -5.77
CA ASN A 195 -21.64 -8.22 -5.07
C ASN A 195 -21.80 -7.95 -3.56
N THR A 196 -21.74 -9.00 -2.77
CA THR A 196 -21.84 -8.93 -1.31
C THR A 196 -20.49 -9.34 -0.72
N PRO A 197 -19.58 -8.37 -0.45
CA PRO A 197 -18.26 -8.66 0.12
C PRO A 197 -18.36 -9.31 1.51
N ASP A 198 -17.27 -9.91 1.98
CA ASP A 198 -17.17 -10.43 3.34
C ASP A 198 -17.51 -9.34 4.37
N GLY A 199 -18.32 -9.69 5.36
CA GLY A 199 -18.81 -8.74 6.36
C GLY A 199 -20.01 -7.90 5.92
N TYR A 200 -20.55 -8.14 4.73
CA TYR A 200 -21.78 -7.50 4.23
C TYR A 200 -22.94 -8.49 4.16
N SER A 201 -24.15 -7.95 4.21
CA SER A 201 -25.41 -8.68 4.06
C SER A 201 -26.21 -8.09 2.90
N LEU A 202 -27.06 -8.94 2.30
CA LEU A 202 -28.00 -8.54 1.26
C LEU A 202 -29.42 -8.64 1.80
N ALA A 203 -30.21 -7.61 1.58
CA ALA A 203 -31.64 -7.58 1.88
C ALA A 203 -32.42 -6.97 0.72
N TYR A 204 -33.72 -7.12 0.77
CA TYR A 204 -34.65 -6.50 -0.17
C TYR A 204 -35.53 -5.49 0.56
N VAL A 205 -35.83 -4.38 -0.09
CA VAL A 205 -36.58 -3.26 0.46
C VAL A 205 -37.79 -2.99 -0.43
N LEU A 206 -38.97 -3.02 0.15
CA LEU A 206 -40.18 -2.54 -0.53
C LEU A 206 -40.39 -1.07 -0.23
N THR A 207 -40.52 -0.28 -1.26
CA THR A 207 -40.85 1.17 -1.13
C THR A 207 -42.18 1.48 -1.79
N SER A 208 -42.79 2.60 -1.41
CA SER A 208 -44.03 3.10 -2.04
C SER A 208 -43.86 4.56 -2.51
N GLY A 209 -44.58 4.87 -3.60
CA GLY A 209 -44.61 6.21 -4.20
C GLY A 209 -43.33 6.59 -4.92
N THR A 210 -43.27 7.82 -5.42
CA THR A 210 -42.11 8.39 -6.12
C THR A 210 -41.00 8.80 -5.16
N ASP A 211 -41.35 9.04 -3.90
CA ASP A 211 -40.40 9.44 -2.84
C ASP A 211 -39.72 8.23 -2.18
N LEU A 212 -39.99 7.01 -2.67
CA LEU A 212 -39.39 5.75 -2.22
C LEU A 212 -39.53 5.53 -0.70
N VAL A 213 -40.73 5.79 -0.16
CA VAL A 213 -40.98 5.59 1.28
C VAL A 213 -40.89 4.09 1.61
N ILE A 214 -39.97 3.74 2.51
CA ILE A 214 -39.74 2.33 2.91
C ILE A 214 -40.97 1.80 3.64
N GLN A 215 -41.48 0.67 3.17
CA GLN A 215 -42.65 -0.03 3.73
C GLN A 215 -42.25 -1.32 4.47
N GLN A 216 -41.36 -2.12 3.89
CA GLN A 216 -40.97 -3.42 4.42
C GLN A 216 -39.52 -3.73 4.06
N LEU A 217 -38.83 -4.50 4.92
CA LEU A 217 -37.55 -5.14 4.65
C LEU A 217 -37.72 -6.67 4.73
N GLY A 218 -36.97 -7.42 3.92
CA GLY A 218 -37.01 -8.88 3.91
C GLY A 218 -35.77 -9.50 3.30
N GLY A 219 -35.56 -10.79 3.57
CA GLY A 219 -34.48 -11.59 2.99
C GLY A 219 -34.77 -12.11 1.58
N GLU A 220 -36.00 -11.95 1.10
CA GLU A 220 -36.44 -12.40 -0.22
C GLU A 220 -37.13 -11.25 -0.97
N PRO A 221 -37.05 -11.18 -2.31
CA PRO A 221 -37.67 -10.11 -3.11
C PRO A 221 -39.16 -10.34 -3.31
N SER A 222 -39.91 -10.60 -2.21
CA SER A 222 -41.32 -10.94 -2.21
C SER A 222 -42.01 -10.30 -1.02
N PHE A 223 -43.00 -9.45 -1.27
CA PHE A 223 -43.69 -8.64 -0.26
C PHE A 223 -45.18 -8.63 -0.47
N THR A 224 -45.98 -8.67 0.62
CA THR A 224 -47.40 -8.59 0.57
C THR A 224 -47.87 -7.19 0.90
N VAL A 225 -48.76 -6.62 0.05
CA VAL A 225 -49.34 -5.29 0.23
C VAL A 225 -50.88 -5.41 0.26
N THR A 226 -51.51 -4.50 1.03
CA THR A 226 -52.97 -4.46 1.24
C THR A 226 -53.63 -3.24 0.62
N GLY A 227 -52.84 -2.34 0.03
CA GLY A 227 -53.35 -1.10 -0.62
C GLY A 227 -52.89 -0.96 -2.05
N GLY A 228 -53.68 -0.26 -2.87
CA GLY A 228 -53.27 0.11 -4.21
C GLY A 228 -52.24 1.25 -4.19
N GLY A 229 -51.39 1.28 -5.19
CA GLY A 229 -50.34 2.34 -5.32
C GLY A 229 -49.17 1.87 -6.14
N LEU A 230 -48.17 2.77 -6.30
CA LEU A 230 -46.88 2.45 -6.88
C LEU A 230 -45.99 1.84 -5.79
N TYR A 231 -45.52 0.63 -6.05
CA TYR A 231 -44.52 -0.04 -5.20
C TYR A 231 -43.31 -0.40 -6.02
N THR A 232 -42.11 -0.36 -5.38
CA THR A 232 -40.87 -0.78 -5.99
C THR A 232 -40.07 -1.66 -5.01
N ILE A 233 -39.56 -2.78 -5.51
CA ILE A 233 -38.68 -3.65 -4.75
C ILE A 233 -37.23 -3.27 -5.13
N HIS A 234 -36.37 -3.06 -4.15
CA HIS A 234 -34.96 -2.75 -4.32
C HIS A 234 -34.11 -3.80 -3.63
N THR A 235 -32.89 -4.01 -4.15
CA THR A 235 -31.84 -4.74 -3.46
C THR A 235 -31.02 -3.77 -2.62
N PHE A 236 -30.56 -4.20 -1.46
CA PHE A 236 -29.73 -3.41 -0.55
C PHE A 236 -28.58 -4.26 0.00
N VAL A 237 -27.34 -3.86 -0.24
CA VAL A 237 -26.14 -4.48 0.32
C VAL A 237 -25.55 -3.53 1.37
N PHE A 238 -25.33 -4.02 2.59
CA PHE A 238 -24.98 -3.21 3.75
C PHE A 238 -24.04 -4.00 4.69
N PRO A 239 -23.22 -3.33 5.53
CA PRO A 239 -22.41 -4.00 6.54
C PRO A 239 -23.27 -4.84 7.48
N SER A 240 -22.87 -6.10 7.74
CA SER A 240 -23.68 -7.07 8.50
C SER A 240 -23.87 -6.69 9.98
N ASP A 241 -23.07 -5.77 10.50
CA ASP A 241 -23.15 -5.21 11.86
C ASP A 241 -24.07 -3.97 11.95
N LEU A 242 -24.60 -3.50 10.81
CA LEU A 242 -25.59 -2.42 10.79
C LEU A 242 -26.95 -2.94 11.26
N ASP A 243 -27.45 -2.36 12.34
CA ASP A 243 -28.80 -2.63 12.86
C ASP A 243 -29.83 -1.85 12.03
N LEU A 244 -30.77 -2.55 11.37
CA LEU A 244 -31.78 -2.01 10.46
C LEU A 244 -33.19 -2.05 11.04
#